data_e7768548eae9e58d763a6b2fd2678c41
#
_entry.id   e7768548eae9e58d763a6b2fd2678c41
#
_cell.length_a   1.000
_cell.length_b   1.000
_cell.length_c   1.000
_cell.angle_alpha   90.00
_cell.angle_beta   90.00
_cell.angle_gamma   90.00
#
_symmetry.space_group_name_H-M   'P 1'
#
loop_
_entity.id
_entity.type
_entity.pdbx_description
1 polymer ?
#
loop_
_entity_poly.entity_id
_entity_poly.type
_entity_poly.pdbx_seq_one_letter_code
_entity_poly.pdbx_strand_id
1 'polypeptide(L)'
;MPYHQFECSKCIPERIKHAVDKTKNDLTEALPLGYLNTIPGTLSERGCAYCGAKHVIGTPMKDVIHLSHGPIGCTYDTWQTKRYISDNDNFQIKYTFASDMKEKHIVFGAEKVLKNNIIEAFKAFPKIKRMTIYQTCASALIGDDIKAIANEIMDEMPDIDIFVCNSPGFAGPSQSGGHHKINLAWVNDKVGQVEPKITSDYVINYVGEYNIQGDQEVMQDYFKRMGIQILSTFTGNGSYDDLRAMHRAQLNVLECARSAEYICDELRKRYGIPRMDIDGFGFKALTSSLRKIGLFFGIEDRAEAIIEEETKRWKPELDWYAARLQGKKICLWPGGSKLWHWAHIIHEEMGLEVVSVYTKFGHQGDMEKGISRCEAGALAIDDPNELESLEAMYKLKPDLIVTGKRPGEVAKKIRVPYLNAHAYHNGPYKGFEGWVRFAKDIYNAVYSPIHKLSLTDISKDEITTDKSFVTRQMLSDDQLDESIINSEKLHEYTGEFDSVKKLRRKEYPQYPMKGKLAAV
;
A
#
# COMPACT_ATOMS: atom_id res chain seq x y z
N MET A 1 -35.25 6.93 3.14
CA MET A 1 -35.29 7.44 4.53
C MET A 1 -34.51 8.73 4.54
N PRO A 2 -35.05 9.82 5.08
CA PRO A 2 -34.30 11.06 5.15
C PRO A 2 -33.07 10.87 6.05
N TYR A 3 -31.92 11.29 5.59
CA TYR A 3 -30.61 11.18 6.26
C TYR A 3 -30.52 11.89 7.62
N HIS A 4 -31.61 12.51 8.08
CA HIS A 4 -31.70 13.22 9.35
C HIS A 4 -31.65 12.33 10.61
N GLN A 5 -31.65 11.01 10.47
CA GLN A 5 -31.66 10.08 11.61
C GLN A 5 -30.26 9.63 12.09
N PHE A 6 -29.19 10.07 11.46
CA PHE A 6 -27.84 9.78 11.94
C PHE A 6 -27.25 10.95 12.73
N GLU A 7 -28.04 11.53 13.61
CA GLU A 7 -27.55 12.56 14.52
C GLU A 7 -26.69 11.98 15.64
N CYS A 8 -25.45 11.70 15.36
CA CYS A 8 -24.44 12.02 16.35
C CYS A 8 -23.96 13.46 16.10
N SER A 9 -24.82 14.41 16.42
CA SER A 9 -24.60 15.84 16.21
C SER A 9 -23.35 16.41 16.92
N LYS A 10 -22.72 15.65 17.80
CA LYS A 10 -21.49 16.02 18.50
C LYS A 10 -20.22 15.46 17.87
N CYS A 11 -20.25 14.23 17.37
CA CYS A 11 -19.04 13.57 16.85
C CYS A 11 -18.63 14.08 15.47
N ILE A 12 -19.60 14.38 14.60
CA ILE A 12 -19.36 14.85 13.24
C ILE A 12 -18.70 16.23 13.21
N PRO A 13 -19.22 17.25 13.93
CA PRO A 13 -18.57 18.58 13.97
C PRO A 13 -17.16 18.55 14.53
N GLU A 14 -16.90 17.77 15.56
CA GLU A 14 -15.55 17.66 16.13
C GLU A 14 -14.58 16.99 15.15
N ARG A 15 -15.01 15.94 14.48
CA ARG A 15 -14.19 15.24 13.50
C ARG A 15 -13.87 16.10 12.29
N ILE A 16 -14.84 16.81 11.75
CA ILE A 16 -14.64 17.77 10.66
C ILE A 16 -13.71 18.87 11.09
N LYS A 17 -13.89 19.40 12.32
CA LYS A 17 -13.01 20.40 12.88
C LYS A 17 -11.54 19.90 12.90
N HIS A 18 -11.29 18.69 13.37
CA HIS A 18 -9.96 18.10 13.36
C HIS A 18 -9.42 17.84 11.96
N ALA A 19 -10.27 17.48 11.00
CA ALA A 19 -9.84 17.16 9.64
C ALA A 19 -9.61 18.40 8.76
N VAL A 20 -10.33 19.49 9.00
CA VAL A 20 -10.43 20.63 8.07
C VAL A 20 -10.04 21.97 8.71
N ASP A 21 -10.39 22.19 9.98
CA ASP A 21 -10.15 23.47 10.66
C ASP A 21 -8.70 23.67 11.12
N LYS A 22 -7.88 22.62 11.08
CA LYS A 22 -6.50 22.69 11.49
C LYS A 22 -5.63 23.09 10.32
N THR A 23 -4.86 24.12 10.55
CA THR A 23 -3.78 24.52 9.65
C THR A 23 -2.73 23.41 9.58
N LYS A 24 -1.88 23.43 8.59
CA LYS A 24 -0.78 22.47 8.47
C LYS A 24 0.08 22.37 9.73
N ASN A 25 0.28 23.49 10.40
CA ASN A 25 1.10 23.55 11.63
C ASN A 25 0.39 22.93 12.84
N ASP A 26 -0.94 22.88 12.83
CA ASP A 26 -1.73 22.34 13.94
C ASP A 26 -2.07 20.85 13.79
N LEU A 27 -1.84 20.27 12.63
CA LEU A 27 -2.18 18.87 12.37
C LEU A 27 -1.41 17.89 13.25
N THR A 28 -0.18 18.21 13.61
CA THR A 28 0.65 17.42 14.53
C THR A 28 0.04 17.30 15.91
N GLU A 29 -0.62 18.36 16.39
CA GLU A 29 -1.28 18.38 17.69
C GLU A 29 -2.70 17.80 17.63
N ALA A 30 -3.34 17.84 16.46
CA ALA A 30 -4.75 17.50 16.30
C ALA A 30 -5.03 16.03 16.04
N LEU A 31 -4.10 15.33 15.42
CA LEU A 31 -4.27 13.93 15.07
C LEU A 31 -3.64 13.07 16.17
N PRO A 32 -4.43 12.46 17.05
CA PRO A 32 -3.89 11.48 17.99
C PRO A 32 -3.25 10.37 17.19
N LEU A 33 -2.07 9.93 17.60
CA LEU A 33 -1.23 8.87 17.03
C LEU A 33 -1.99 7.94 16.08
N GLY A 34 -2.14 8.38 14.85
CA GLY A 34 -2.52 7.54 13.73
C GLY A 34 -4.00 7.37 13.44
N TYR A 35 -4.95 7.81 14.29
CA TYR A 35 -6.35 7.46 14.04
C TYR A 35 -7.30 8.51 14.59
N LEU A 36 -8.05 9.16 13.73
CA LEU A 36 -9.29 9.82 14.15
C LEU A 36 -10.37 8.76 14.40
N ASN A 37 -11.19 9.00 15.42
CA ASN A 37 -12.31 8.11 15.72
C ASN A 37 -13.33 8.14 14.59
N THR A 38 -13.74 6.96 14.15
CA THR A 38 -14.85 6.83 13.20
C THR A 38 -16.14 7.32 13.84
N ILE A 39 -17.01 7.94 13.06
CA ILE A 39 -18.33 8.34 13.52
C ILE A 39 -19.10 7.08 13.92
N PRO A 40 -19.64 7.00 15.15
CA PRO A 40 -20.41 5.83 15.57
C PRO A 40 -21.57 5.52 14.63
N GLY A 41 -21.71 4.25 14.25
CA GLY A 41 -22.77 3.77 13.36
C GLY A 41 -22.49 3.97 11.87
N THR A 42 -21.41 4.62 11.48
CA THR A 42 -20.99 4.68 10.06
C THR A 42 -19.96 3.61 9.74
N LEU A 43 -20.00 3.10 8.50
CA LEU A 43 -19.01 2.16 8.02
C LEU A 43 -17.74 2.91 7.68
N SER A 44 -16.64 2.55 8.36
CA SER A 44 -15.31 2.98 7.97
C SER A 44 -14.81 2.16 6.76
N GLU A 45 -14.10 2.81 5.86
CA GLU A 45 -13.43 2.15 4.76
C GLU A 45 -12.10 1.51 5.15
N ARG A 46 -11.69 1.63 6.42
CA ARG A 46 -10.37 1.24 6.90
C ARG A 46 -10.04 -0.23 6.74
N GLY A 47 -10.93 -1.13 6.67
CA GLY A 47 -10.65 -2.54 6.74
C GLY A 47 -9.98 -2.97 8.06
N CYS A 48 -10.11 -4.23 8.43
CA CYS A 48 -9.63 -4.77 9.70
C CYS A 48 -8.14 -5.21 9.65
N ALA A 49 -7.54 -5.48 10.82
CA ALA A 49 -6.16 -5.94 10.92
C ALA A 49 -5.94 -7.27 10.17
N TYR A 50 -6.86 -8.22 10.23
CA TYR A 50 -6.78 -9.46 9.45
C TYR A 50 -6.68 -9.18 7.93
N CYS A 51 -7.50 -8.26 7.43
CA CYS A 51 -7.45 -7.85 6.03
C CYS A 51 -6.07 -7.25 5.68
N GLY A 52 -5.52 -6.42 6.54
CA GLY A 52 -4.18 -5.86 6.38
C GLY A 52 -3.09 -6.92 6.28
N ALA A 53 -3.10 -7.89 7.19
CA ALA A 53 -2.11 -8.96 7.20
C ALA A 53 -2.25 -9.87 5.99
N LYS A 54 -3.46 -10.39 5.72
CA LYS A 54 -3.68 -11.36 4.64
C LYS A 54 -3.75 -10.70 3.27
N HIS A 55 -4.71 -9.78 3.05
CA HIS A 55 -5.00 -9.25 1.72
C HIS A 55 -3.86 -8.38 1.17
N VAL A 56 -3.26 -7.54 2.03
CA VAL A 56 -2.23 -6.60 1.57
C VAL A 56 -0.85 -7.24 1.56
N ILE A 57 -0.43 -7.86 2.67
CA ILE A 57 0.93 -8.35 2.83
C ILE A 57 1.09 -9.81 2.39
N GLY A 58 0.22 -10.69 2.86
CA GLY A 58 0.42 -12.13 2.68
C GLY A 58 0.12 -12.63 1.27
N THR A 59 -1.07 -12.32 0.75
CA THR A 59 -1.52 -12.92 -0.53
C THR A 59 -0.69 -12.56 -1.76
N PRO A 60 0.11 -11.49 -1.82
CA PRO A 60 1.01 -11.30 -2.96
C PRO A 60 2.17 -12.30 -3.08
N MET A 61 2.44 -13.11 -2.08
CA MET A 61 3.42 -14.21 -2.19
C MET A 61 2.92 -15.30 -3.14
N LYS A 62 3.80 -15.79 -4.02
CA LYS A 62 3.40 -16.63 -5.16
C LYS A 62 3.32 -18.14 -4.91
N ASP A 63 4.15 -18.68 -4.07
CA ASP A 63 4.37 -20.12 -3.86
C ASP A 63 3.84 -20.63 -2.52
N VAL A 64 2.73 -20.04 -2.06
CA VAL A 64 2.20 -20.23 -0.70
C VAL A 64 0.71 -20.55 -0.75
N ILE A 65 0.28 -21.54 0.06
CA ILE A 65 -1.12 -21.74 0.38
C ILE A 65 -1.52 -20.75 1.48
N HIS A 66 -2.59 -19.99 1.25
CA HIS A 66 -3.13 -19.02 2.18
C HIS A 66 -4.40 -19.56 2.83
N LEU A 67 -4.32 -19.98 4.07
CA LEU A 67 -5.45 -20.53 4.84
C LEU A 67 -5.95 -19.53 5.87
N SER A 68 -7.20 -19.12 5.76
CA SER A 68 -7.89 -18.32 6.78
C SER A 68 -8.57 -19.23 7.77
N HIS A 69 -8.15 -19.20 9.03
CA HIS A 69 -8.83 -19.94 10.08
C HIS A 69 -9.99 -19.13 10.64
N GLY A 70 -11.18 -19.38 10.10
CA GLY A 70 -12.39 -18.63 10.43
C GLY A 70 -13.56 -18.88 9.46
N PRO A 71 -14.63 -18.08 9.58
CA PRO A 71 -15.78 -18.11 8.68
C PRO A 71 -15.38 -17.75 7.23
N ILE A 72 -16.13 -18.28 6.26
CA ILE A 72 -15.87 -18.07 4.83
C ILE A 72 -15.94 -16.58 4.42
N GLY A 73 -16.75 -15.77 5.09
CA GLY A 73 -16.88 -14.33 4.80
C GLY A 73 -15.55 -13.59 4.92
N CYS A 74 -14.75 -13.87 5.97
CA CYS A 74 -13.42 -13.28 6.13
C CYS A 74 -12.48 -13.65 4.96
N THR A 75 -12.57 -14.88 4.47
CA THR A 75 -11.79 -15.32 3.33
C THR A 75 -12.27 -14.66 2.05
N TYR A 76 -13.57 -14.56 1.85
CA TYR A 76 -14.18 -13.91 0.69
C TYR A 76 -13.71 -12.44 0.54
N ASP A 77 -13.71 -11.67 1.62
CA ASP A 77 -13.27 -10.27 1.59
C ASP A 77 -11.78 -10.11 1.25
N THR A 78 -10.99 -11.15 1.41
CA THR A 78 -9.53 -11.11 1.24
C THR A 78 -9.00 -11.96 0.09
N TRP A 79 -9.85 -12.72 -0.61
CA TRP A 79 -9.40 -13.56 -1.73
C TRP A 79 -9.32 -12.80 -3.05
N GLN A 80 -10.16 -11.78 -3.22
CA GLN A 80 -10.21 -10.96 -4.43
C GLN A 80 -9.00 -10.02 -4.52
N THR A 81 -7.80 -10.60 -4.41
CA THR A 81 -6.61 -9.81 -4.68
C THR A 81 -6.51 -9.55 -6.18
N LYS A 82 -6.30 -8.30 -6.53
CA LYS A 82 -6.04 -7.87 -7.91
C LYS A 82 -4.55 -7.72 -8.17
N ARG A 83 -3.74 -8.42 -7.43
CA ARG A 83 -2.30 -8.46 -7.63
C ARG A 83 -1.99 -9.28 -8.88
N TYR A 84 -1.09 -8.78 -9.68
CA TYR A 84 -0.57 -9.50 -10.82
C TYR A 84 0.52 -10.46 -10.37
N ILE A 85 0.50 -11.67 -10.91
CA ILE A 85 1.58 -12.64 -10.75
C ILE A 85 1.99 -13.08 -12.15
N SER A 86 3.26 -12.87 -12.50
CA SER A 86 3.78 -13.11 -13.85
C SER A 86 3.86 -14.58 -14.23
N ASP A 87 4.05 -15.46 -13.25
CA ASP A 87 4.11 -16.89 -13.52
C ASP A 87 2.70 -17.43 -13.79
N ASN A 88 2.42 -17.80 -15.01
CA ASN A 88 1.10 -18.24 -15.50
C ASN A 88 0.46 -19.37 -14.69
N ASP A 89 1.25 -20.14 -13.92
CA ASP A 89 0.76 -21.25 -13.11
C ASP A 89 0.36 -20.86 -11.68
N ASN A 90 0.69 -19.65 -11.23
CA ASN A 90 0.52 -19.23 -9.85
C ASN A 90 -0.62 -18.24 -9.65
N PHE A 91 -1.82 -18.60 -10.04
CA PHE A 91 -3.01 -17.84 -9.67
C PHE A 91 -3.22 -17.94 -8.15
N GLN A 92 -3.00 -16.87 -7.39
CA GLN A 92 -3.22 -16.81 -5.93
C GLN A 92 -4.61 -17.30 -5.52
N ILE A 93 -5.62 -17.11 -6.34
CA ILE A 93 -6.98 -17.58 -6.11
C ILE A 93 -7.01 -19.10 -5.89
N LYS A 94 -6.18 -19.86 -6.60
CA LYS A 94 -6.09 -21.33 -6.47
C LYS A 94 -5.64 -21.77 -5.08
N TYR A 95 -4.83 -20.95 -4.42
CA TYR A 95 -4.18 -21.32 -3.16
C TYR A 95 -4.79 -20.65 -1.94
N THR A 96 -5.98 -20.07 -2.06
CA THR A 96 -6.68 -19.41 -0.97
C THR A 96 -7.81 -20.27 -0.43
N PHE A 97 -7.74 -20.60 0.86
CA PHE A 97 -8.67 -21.49 1.56
C PHE A 97 -9.25 -20.84 2.81
N ALA A 98 -10.41 -21.32 3.21
CA ALA A 98 -11.02 -21.05 4.51
C ALA A 98 -11.16 -22.36 5.27
N SER A 99 -11.01 -22.31 6.59
CA SER A 99 -11.41 -23.46 7.43
C SER A 99 -12.92 -23.59 7.55
N ASP A 100 -13.66 -22.58 7.05
CA ASP A 100 -15.12 -22.55 7.01
C ASP A 100 -15.77 -22.86 8.37
N MET A 101 -15.31 -22.15 9.40
CA MET A 101 -15.85 -22.29 10.75
C MET A 101 -17.36 -22.03 10.76
N LYS A 102 -18.11 -22.93 11.39
CA LYS A 102 -19.55 -22.86 11.62
C LYS A 102 -19.83 -22.65 13.11
N GLU A 103 -21.09 -22.36 13.45
CA GLU A 103 -21.51 -22.13 14.82
C GLU A 103 -21.09 -23.26 15.77
N LYS A 104 -21.22 -24.53 15.35
CA LYS A 104 -20.77 -25.68 16.14
C LYS A 104 -19.29 -25.63 16.51
N HIS A 105 -18.45 -25.04 15.64
CA HIS A 105 -17.03 -24.93 15.89
C HIS A 105 -16.70 -23.81 16.90
N ILE A 106 -17.57 -22.81 17.01
CA ILE A 106 -17.47 -21.79 18.06
C ILE A 106 -17.76 -22.40 19.44
N VAL A 107 -18.68 -23.35 19.50
CA VAL A 107 -19.07 -24.00 20.76
C VAL A 107 -18.10 -25.10 21.20
N PHE A 108 -17.64 -25.91 20.25
CA PHE A 108 -16.88 -27.15 20.54
C PHE A 108 -15.38 -27.07 20.16
N GLY A 109 -14.89 -25.92 19.69
CA GLY A 109 -13.53 -25.75 19.18
C GLY A 109 -13.42 -26.07 17.69
N ALA A 110 -12.43 -25.46 17.03
CA ALA A 110 -12.21 -25.59 15.59
C ALA A 110 -10.83 -26.21 15.23
N GLU A 111 -10.05 -26.66 16.18
CA GLU A 111 -8.70 -27.21 15.98
C GLU A 111 -8.69 -28.40 15.03
N LYS A 112 -9.63 -29.36 15.22
CA LYS A 112 -9.76 -30.53 14.34
C LYS A 112 -10.09 -30.13 12.90
N VAL A 113 -10.90 -29.11 12.73
CA VAL A 113 -11.26 -28.58 11.39
C VAL A 113 -10.04 -27.94 10.75
N LEU A 114 -9.25 -27.18 11.52
CA LEU A 114 -8.01 -26.59 11.05
C LEU A 114 -7.02 -27.65 10.60
N LYS A 115 -6.74 -28.65 11.43
CA LYS A 115 -5.82 -29.78 11.10
C LYS A 115 -6.23 -30.47 9.80
N ASN A 116 -7.52 -30.81 9.66
CA ASN A 116 -8.02 -31.45 8.44
C ASN A 116 -7.85 -30.55 7.21
N ASN A 117 -8.16 -29.27 7.31
CA ASN A 117 -8.04 -28.34 6.18
C ASN A 117 -6.59 -28.13 5.73
N ILE A 118 -5.63 -28.09 6.66
CA ILE A 118 -4.20 -28.02 6.32
C ILE A 118 -3.82 -29.24 5.48
N ILE A 119 -4.15 -30.45 5.97
CA ILE A 119 -3.83 -31.71 5.29
C ILE A 119 -4.48 -31.77 3.90
N GLU A 120 -5.76 -31.45 3.80
CA GLU A 120 -6.49 -31.47 2.51
C GLU A 120 -5.95 -30.43 1.53
N ALA A 121 -5.55 -29.24 1.99
CA ALA A 121 -4.95 -28.23 1.12
C ALA A 121 -3.60 -28.70 0.53
N PHE A 122 -2.75 -29.34 1.32
CA PHE A 122 -1.49 -29.90 0.81
C PHE A 122 -1.71 -31.11 -0.11
N LYS A 123 -2.75 -31.94 0.14
CA LYS A 123 -3.15 -33.01 -0.78
C LYS A 123 -3.63 -32.45 -2.12
N ALA A 124 -4.42 -31.37 -2.09
CA ALA A 124 -4.92 -30.72 -3.30
C ALA A 124 -3.78 -30.09 -4.14
N PHE A 125 -2.74 -29.59 -3.47
CA PHE A 125 -1.59 -28.92 -4.11
C PHE A 125 -0.25 -29.54 -3.66
N PRO A 126 0.07 -30.79 -4.04
CA PRO A 126 1.22 -31.52 -3.51
C PRO A 126 2.58 -30.92 -3.88
N LYS A 127 2.63 -30.06 -4.90
CA LYS A 127 3.84 -29.34 -5.31
C LYS A 127 4.14 -28.14 -4.39
N ILE A 128 3.13 -27.60 -3.71
CA ILE A 128 3.32 -26.47 -2.79
C ILE A 128 3.68 -27.03 -1.40
N LYS A 129 4.79 -26.55 -0.85
CA LYS A 129 5.32 -26.99 0.45
C LYS A 129 5.26 -25.91 1.53
N ARG A 130 4.65 -24.76 1.20
CA ARG A 130 4.59 -23.59 2.06
C ARG A 130 3.15 -23.17 2.31
N MET A 131 2.82 -22.83 3.55
CA MET A 131 1.49 -22.34 3.93
C MET A 131 1.59 -21.17 4.89
N THR A 132 0.72 -20.21 4.72
CA THR A 132 0.47 -19.17 5.73
C THR A 132 -0.94 -19.32 6.28
N ILE A 133 -1.05 -19.46 7.60
CA ILE A 133 -2.34 -19.51 8.29
C ILE A 133 -2.59 -18.17 8.95
N TYR A 134 -3.78 -17.61 8.69
CA TYR A 134 -4.20 -16.33 9.23
C TYR A 134 -5.32 -16.53 10.25
N GLN A 135 -5.08 -16.05 11.47
CA GLN A 135 -6.08 -16.03 12.52
C GLN A 135 -7.16 -14.99 12.23
N THR A 136 -8.43 -15.37 12.34
CA THR A 136 -9.57 -14.44 12.27
C THR A 136 -10.10 -14.08 13.66
N CYS A 137 -11.08 -13.17 13.74
CA CYS A 137 -11.70 -12.82 15.01
C CYS A 137 -12.33 -14.03 15.71
N ALA A 138 -13.02 -14.89 14.96
CA ALA A 138 -13.73 -16.04 15.52
C ALA A 138 -12.76 -17.03 16.19
N SER A 139 -11.70 -17.43 15.49
CA SER A 139 -10.71 -18.36 16.03
C SER A 139 -9.89 -17.75 17.18
N ALA A 140 -9.67 -16.44 17.16
CA ALA A 140 -8.99 -15.77 18.27
C ALA A 140 -9.85 -15.70 19.54
N LEU A 141 -11.16 -15.46 19.39
CA LEU A 141 -12.08 -15.37 20.54
C LEU A 141 -12.30 -16.71 21.24
N ILE A 142 -12.33 -17.81 20.48
CA ILE A 142 -12.46 -19.16 21.09
C ILE A 142 -11.13 -19.73 21.59
N GLY A 143 -10.01 -19.06 21.29
CA GLY A 143 -8.70 -19.43 21.82
C GLY A 143 -8.02 -20.62 21.13
N ASP A 144 -8.35 -20.92 19.86
CA ASP A 144 -7.68 -21.98 19.11
C ASP A 144 -6.16 -21.76 19.04
N ASP A 145 -5.37 -22.75 19.43
CA ASP A 145 -3.91 -22.70 19.35
C ASP A 145 -3.41 -23.14 17.96
N ILE A 146 -3.51 -22.19 17.02
CA ILE A 146 -3.12 -22.41 15.62
C ILE A 146 -1.62 -22.79 15.51
N LYS A 147 -0.77 -22.24 16.39
CA LYS A 147 0.67 -22.49 16.32
C LYS A 147 1.03 -23.91 16.78
N ALA A 148 0.37 -24.42 17.81
CA ALA A 148 0.54 -25.80 18.26
C ALA A 148 0.13 -26.78 17.15
N ILE A 149 -1.03 -26.57 16.51
CA ILE A 149 -1.50 -27.41 15.40
C ILE A 149 -0.53 -27.35 14.21
N ALA A 150 -0.05 -26.16 13.85
CA ALA A 150 0.91 -26.01 12.76
C ALA A 150 2.23 -26.75 13.05
N ASN A 151 2.73 -26.70 14.28
CA ASN A 151 3.93 -27.43 14.69
C ASN A 151 3.72 -28.94 14.66
N GLU A 152 2.59 -29.45 15.17
CA GLU A 152 2.24 -30.87 15.11
C GLU A 152 2.26 -31.38 13.68
N ILE A 153 1.70 -30.64 12.74
CA ILE A 153 1.66 -31.05 11.33
C ILE A 153 3.06 -30.97 10.69
N MET A 154 3.87 -29.97 11.02
CA MET A 154 5.26 -29.89 10.53
C MET A 154 6.12 -31.04 11.04
N ASP A 155 5.88 -31.51 12.28
CA ASP A 155 6.55 -32.70 12.84
C ASP A 155 6.12 -33.98 12.11
N GLU A 156 4.83 -34.10 11.74
CA GLU A 156 4.30 -35.23 10.95
C GLU A 156 4.74 -35.18 9.48
N MET A 157 4.97 -33.97 8.93
CA MET A 157 5.28 -33.72 7.51
C MET A 157 6.51 -32.80 7.36
N PRO A 158 7.73 -33.28 7.55
CA PRO A 158 8.94 -32.43 7.63
C PRO A 158 9.30 -31.68 6.34
N ASP A 159 8.70 -32.04 5.20
CA ASP A 159 8.91 -31.33 3.91
C ASP A 159 8.18 -30.01 3.82
N ILE A 160 7.20 -29.76 4.70
CA ILE A 160 6.38 -28.55 4.67
C ILE A 160 6.87 -27.53 5.69
N ASP A 161 6.56 -26.25 5.41
CA ASP A 161 6.77 -25.16 6.36
C ASP A 161 5.52 -24.31 6.45
N ILE A 162 5.06 -24.09 7.67
CA ILE A 162 3.86 -23.32 7.98
C ILE A 162 4.23 -22.05 8.76
N PHE A 163 3.77 -20.92 8.26
CA PHE A 163 3.84 -19.64 8.97
C PHE A 163 2.47 -19.29 9.55
N VAL A 164 2.43 -18.92 10.81
CA VAL A 164 1.18 -18.52 11.49
C VAL A 164 1.19 -17.01 11.76
N CYS A 165 0.19 -16.32 11.21
CA CYS A 165 -0.01 -14.90 11.44
C CYS A 165 -1.20 -14.65 12.37
N ASN A 166 -0.92 -14.35 13.62
CA ASN A 166 -1.93 -14.01 14.63
C ASN A 166 -2.31 -12.53 14.51
N SER A 167 -3.22 -12.25 13.57
CA SER A 167 -3.71 -10.91 13.31
C SER A 167 -5.24 -10.89 13.16
N PRO A 168 -6.00 -11.21 14.24
CA PRO A 168 -7.45 -11.12 14.20
C PRO A 168 -7.89 -9.68 13.87
N GLY A 169 -9.09 -9.53 13.33
CA GLY A 169 -9.56 -8.25 12.83
C GLY A 169 -9.52 -7.11 13.86
N PHE A 170 -9.74 -7.43 15.13
CA PHE A 170 -9.67 -6.48 16.25
C PHE A 170 -8.25 -6.23 16.81
N ALA A 171 -7.23 -6.86 16.25
CA ALA A 171 -5.85 -6.72 16.74
C ALA A 171 -5.22 -5.35 16.42
N GLY A 172 -5.93 -4.49 15.76
CA GLY A 172 -5.55 -3.11 15.48
C GLY A 172 -6.74 -2.31 14.96
N PRO A 173 -6.67 -0.98 15.01
CA PRO A 173 -7.77 -0.10 14.64
C PRO A 173 -8.01 -0.03 13.12
N SER A 174 -7.09 -0.57 12.32
CA SER A 174 -7.17 -0.57 10.87
C SER A 174 -6.28 -1.66 10.25
N GLN A 175 -6.24 -1.70 8.92
CA GLN A 175 -5.33 -2.55 8.15
C GLN A 175 -3.86 -2.38 8.56
N SER A 176 -3.43 -1.16 8.95
CA SER A 176 -2.05 -0.91 9.38
C SER A 176 -1.65 -1.78 10.57
N GLY A 177 -2.56 -2.03 11.53
CA GLY A 177 -2.28 -2.94 12.64
C GLY A 177 -1.92 -4.36 12.19
N GLY A 178 -2.58 -4.84 11.13
CA GLY A 178 -2.26 -6.13 10.52
C GLY A 178 -0.92 -6.14 9.79
N HIS A 179 -0.60 -5.04 9.09
CA HIS A 179 0.71 -4.89 8.45
C HIS A 179 1.84 -5.04 9.47
N HIS A 180 1.75 -4.33 10.59
CA HIS A 180 2.77 -4.39 11.63
C HIS A 180 2.92 -5.79 12.22
N LYS A 181 1.79 -6.46 12.50
CA LYS A 181 1.82 -7.81 13.09
C LYS A 181 2.48 -8.84 12.17
N ILE A 182 2.12 -8.87 10.90
CA ILE A 182 2.72 -9.83 9.97
C ILE A 182 4.20 -9.53 9.69
N ASN A 183 4.58 -8.24 9.61
CA ASN A 183 5.99 -7.84 9.47
C ASN A 183 6.83 -8.39 10.63
N LEU A 184 6.41 -8.15 11.88
CA LEU A 184 7.11 -8.60 13.06
C LEU A 184 7.13 -10.13 13.20
N ALA A 185 6.00 -10.78 12.94
CA ALA A 185 5.90 -12.23 12.98
C ALA A 185 6.84 -12.88 11.96
N TRP A 186 6.91 -12.32 10.73
CA TRP A 186 7.78 -12.83 9.69
C TRP A 186 9.25 -12.78 10.08
N VAL A 187 9.73 -11.65 10.59
CA VAL A 187 11.12 -11.49 11.04
C VAL A 187 11.43 -12.40 12.23
N ASN A 188 10.49 -12.56 13.14
CA ASN A 188 10.70 -13.38 14.34
C ASN A 188 10.75 -14.87 14.01
N ASP A 189 9.89 -15.34 13.13
CA ASP A 189 9.66 -16.77 12.93
C ASP A 189 10.38 -17.33 11.70
N LYS A 190 10.70 -16.52 10.69
CA LYS A 190 11.13 -17.04 9.38
C LYS A 190 12.45 -16.48 8.84
N VAL A 191 12.75 -15.21 9.04
CA VAL A 191 13.98 -14.60 8.48
C VAL A 191 15.23 -15.21 9.11
N GLY A 192 16.22 -15.54 8.26
CA GLY A 192 17.49 -16.14 8.69
C GLY A 192 17.54 -17.66 8.64
N GLN A 193 16.46 -18.32 8.18
CA GLN A 193 16.40 -19.77 8.12
C GLN A 193 16.93 -20.38 6.80
N VAL A 194 17.14 -19.55 5.78
CA VAL A 194 17.61 -20.00 4.47
C VAL A 194 18.77 -19.14 4.01
N GLU A 195 19.82 -19.77 3.52
CA GLU A 195 20.94 -19.08 2.88
C GLU A 195 20.65 -18.92 1.38
N PRO A 196 20.70 -17.69 0.85
CA PRO A 196 20.39 -17.43 -0.55
C PRO A 196 21.56 -17.72 -1.48
N LYS A 197 21.25 -17.93 -2.75
CA LYS A 197 22.24 -17.87 -3.83
C LYS A 197 22.47 -16.42 -4.22
N ILE A 198 23.66 -15.89 -3.92
CA ILE A 198 24.08 -14.55 -4.31
C ILE A 198 24.84 -14.65 -5.62
N THR A 199 24.40 -13.88 -6.63
CA THR A 199 24.95 -13.89 -7.99
C THR A 199 25.42 -12.51 -8.44
N SER A 200 25.25 -11.47 -7.62
CA SER A 200 25.68 -10.10 -7.89
C SER A 200 26.43 -9.53 -6.68
N ASP A 201 27.33 -8.59 -6.95
CA ASP A 201 27.99 -7.80 -5.89
C ASP A 201 27.01 -6.78 -5.24
N TYR A 202 25.86 -6.54 -5.86
CA TYR A 202 24.84 -5.58 -5.41
C TYR A 202 23.54 -6.32 -5.11
N VAL A 203 23.17 -6.41 -3.85
CA VAL A 203 22.06 -7.25 -3.40
C VAL A 203 21.11 -6.45 -2.53
N ILE A 204 19.82 -6.44 -2.89
CA ILE A 204 18.79 -5.71 -2.17
C ILE A 204 17.63 -6.61 -1.76
N ASN A 205 16.91 -6.20 -0.72
CA ASN A 205 15.51 -6.56 -0.52
C ASN A 205 14.65 -5.43 -1.10
N TYR A 206 13.65 -5.77 -1.89
CA TYR A 206 12.65 -4.83 -2.38
C TYR A 206 11.39 -4.95 -1.52
N VAL A 207 11.09 -3.92 -0.74
CA VAL A 207 10.16 -4.02 0.40
C VAL A 207 8.99 -3.06 0.22
N GLY A 208 7.76 -3.54 0.52
CA GLY A 208 6.56 -2.71 0.41
C GLY A 208 6.01 -2.59 -1.01
N GLU A 209 6.43 -3.46 -1.90
CA GLU A 209 5.87 -3.62 -3.24
C GLU A 209 4.93 -4.81 -3.29
N TYR A 210 3.78 -4.65 -3.94
CA TYR A 210 2.69 -5.64 -3.92
C TYR A 210 2.26 -6.10 -5.32
N ASN A 211 3.04 -5.82 -6.32
CA ASN A 211 2.85 -6.20 -7.73
C ASN A 211 1.44 -5.90 -8.28
N ILE A 212 1.02 -4.65 -8.15
CA ILE A 212 -0.26 -4.23 -8.74
C ILE A 212 -0.07 -4.14 -10.25
N GLN A 213 -0.69 -5.06 -10.98
CA GLN A 213 -0.67 -5.13 -12.45
C GLN A 213 0.74 -5.14 -13.08
N GLY A 214 1.73 -5.74 -12.40
CA GLY A 214 3.09 -5.84 -12.91
C GLY A 214 4.04 -4.72 -12.47
N ASP A 215 3.66 -3.88 -11.52
CA ASP A 215 4.53 -2.81 -10.98
C ASP A 215 5.89 -3.32 -10.51
N GLN A 216 5.92 -4.50 -9.87
CA GLN A 216 7.15 -5.10 -9.37
C GLN A 216 8.10 -5.49 -10.50
N GLU A 217 7.57 -5.99 -11.60
CA GLU A 217 8.35 -6.44 -12.75
C GLU A 217 9.05 -5.29 -13.45
N VAL A 218 8.38 -4.13 -13.53
CA VAL A 218 8.98 -2.91 -14.08
C VAL A 218 10.19 -2.48 -13.26
N MET A 219 10.05 -2.44 -11.94
CA MET A 219 11.17 -2.07 -11.07
C MET A 219 12.27 -3.12 -11.06
N GLN A 220 11.92 -4.39 -11.16
CA GLN A 220 12.87 -5.50 -11.29
C GLN A 220 13.73 -5.36 -12.56
N ASP A 221 13.16 -4.92 -13.68
CA ASP A 221 13.91 -4.67 -14.90
C ASP A 221 14.95 -3.58 -14.72
N TYR A 222 14.58 -2.45 -14.10
CA TYR A 222 15.55 -1.39 -13.81
C TYR A 222 16.68 -1.87 -12.90
N PHE A 223 16.39 -2.58 -11.83
CA PHE A 223 17.42 -3.14 -10.94
C PHE A 223 18.31 -4.13 -11.67
N LYS A 224 17.75 -4.99 -12.50
CA LYS A 224 18.51 -5.92 -13.33
C LYS A 224 19.45 -5.19 -14.31
N ARG A 225 18.97 -4.14 -14.99
CA ARG A 225 19.77 -3.30 -15.88
C ARG A 225 20.90 -2.57 -15.13
N MET A 226 20.68 -2.22 -13.86
CA MET A 226 21.74 -1.72 -12.98
C MET A 226 22.72 -2.80 -12.52
N GLY A 227 22.44 -4.08 -12.75
CA GLY A 227 23.23 -5.21 -12.27
C GLY A 227 22.94 -5.58 -10.82
N ILE A 228 21.82 -5.15 -10.27
CA ILE A 228 21.38 -5.40 -8.89
C ILE A 228 20.54 -6.66 -8.84
N GLN A 229 20.88 -7.56 -7.91
CA GLN A 229 20.06 -8.72 -7.58
C GLN A 229 19.02 -8.33 -6.53
N ILE A 230 17.74 -8.55 -6.83
CA ILE A 230 16.71 -8.58 -5.80
C ILE A 230 16.78 -9.95 -5.12
N LEU A 231 17.12 -9.97 -3.86
CA LEU A 231 17.17 -11.17 -3.04
C LEU A 231 15.79 -11.62 -2.63
N SER A 232 14.97 -10.67 -2.23
CA SER A 232 13.58 -10.90 -1.86
C SER A 232 12.70 -9.71 -2.21
N THR A 233 11.43 -9.98 -2.53
CA THR A 233 10.40 -8.95 -2.64
C THR A 233 9.36 -9.16 -1.54
N PHE A 234 9.24 -8.21 -0.64
CA PHE A 234 8.24 -8.26 0.43
C PHE A 234 7.06 -7.34 0.06
N THR A 235 5.95 -7.89 -0.55
CA THR A 235 5.70 -9.32 -0.83
C THR A 235 5.24 -9.57 -2.26
N GLY A 236 5.17 -8.55 -3.12
CA GLY A 236 4.66 -8.65 -4.48
C GLY A 236 5.43 -9.67 -5.32
N ASN A 237 4.75 -10.73 -5.76
CA ASN A 237 5.36 -11.83 -6.50
C ASN A 237 6.60 -12.45 -5.81
N GLY A 238 6.72 -12.26 -4.47
CA GLY A 238 7.82 -12.79 -3.68
C GLY A 238 7.68 -14.29 -3.41
N SER A 239 8.81 -14.99 -3.37
CA SER A 239 8.88 -16.38 -2.96
C SER A 239 9.01 -16.48 -1.44
N TYR A 240 8.36 -17.48 -0.85
CA TYR A 240 8.43 -17.74 0.59
C TYR A 240 9.87 -17.96 1.07
N ASP A 241 10.66 -18.75 0.33
CA ASP A 241 12.03 -19.06 0.71
C ASP A 241 12.98 -17.87 0.48
N ASP A 242 12.76 -17.03 -0.54
CA ASP A 242 13.52 -15.79 -0.73
C ASP A 242 13.30 -14.82 0.44
N LEU A 243 12.06 -14.74 0.96
CA LEU A 243 11.75 -13.92 2.13
C LEU A 243 12.43 -14.44 3.41
N ARG A 244 12.65 -15.74 3.52
CA ARG A 244 13.43 -16.33 4.66
C ARG A 244 14.91 -15.94 4.59
N ALA A 245 15.40 -15.57 3.41
CA ALA A 245 16.78 -15.21 3.14
C ALA A 245 17.07 -13.69 3.25
N MET A 246 16.09 -12.87 3.57
CA MET A 246 16.20 -11.39 3.62
C MET A 246 17.40 -10.84 4.38
N HIS A 247 17.91 -11.58 5.35
CA HIS A 247 19.01 -11.19 6.23
C HIS A 247 20.37 -11.03 5.52
N ARG A 248 20.47 -11.44 4.26
CA ARG A 248 21.71 -11.36 3.47
C ARG A 248 21.78 -10.19 2.51
N ALA A 249 20.78 -9.35 2.44
CA ALA A 249 20.80 -8.16 1.59
C ALA A 249 21.73 -7.07 2.15
N GLN A 250 22.22 -6.22 1.29
CA GLN A 250 23.03 -5.05 1.64
C GLN A 250 22.20 -3.83 1.92
N LEU A 251 20.97 -3.78 1.37
CA LEU A 251 20.06 -2.65 1.46
C LEU A 251 18.62 -3.12 1.40
N ASN A 252 17.78 -2.57 2.28
CA ASN A 252 16.34 -2.64 2.15
C ASN A 252 15.85 -1.42 1.37
N VAL A 253 15.39 -1.64 0.15
CA VAL A 253 14.78 -0.62 -0.70
C VAL A 253 13.28 -0.60 -0.41
N LEU A 254 12.81 0.45 0.29
CA LEU A 254 11.46 0.55 0.81
C LEU A 254 10.60 1.45 -0.07
N GLU A 255 9.50 0.90 -0.57
CA GLU A 255 8.52 1.61 -1.41
C GLU A 255 7.33 2.13 -0.59
N CYS A 256 6.76 1.28 0.23
CA CYS A 256 5.61 1.65 1.06
C CYS A 256 5.97 1.60 2.55
N ALA A 257 6.37 2.73 3.10
CA ALA A 257 6.71 2.85 4.52
C ALA A 257 5.53 2.41 5.40
N ARG A 258 4.30 2.79 5.05
CA ARG A 258 3.11 2.50 5.85
C ARG A 258 2.87 1.02 6.09
N SER A 259 3.19 0.18 5.12
CA SER A 259 2.90 -1.25 5.21
C SER A 259 4.10 -2.10 5.62
N ALA A 260 5.33 -1.58 5.46
CA ALA A 260 6.52 -2.42 5.54
C ALA A 260 7.76 -1.77 6.18
N GLU A 261 7.64 -0.60 6.80
CA GLU A 261 8.78 0.01 7.51
C GLU A 261 9.25 -0.85 8.69
N TYR A 262 8.32 -1.52 9.40
CA TYR A 262 8.65 -2.31 10.59
C TYR A 262 9.56 -3.49 10.29
N ILE A 263 9.40 -4.15 9.14
CA ILE A 263 10.31 -5.24 8.76
C ILE A 263 11.71 -4.69 8.49
N CYS A 264 11.82 -3.52 7.83
CA CYS A 264 13.10 -2.87 7.57
C CYS A 264 13.79 -2.47 8.88
N ASP A 265 13.04 -1.91 9.84
CA ASP A 265 13.59 -1.52 11.15
C ASP A 265 14.10 -2.73 11.95
N GLU A 266 13.38 -3.83 11.91
CA GLU A 266 13.82 -5.07 12.57
C GLU A 266 15.02 -5.71 11.86
N LEU A 267 15.05 -5.70 10.52
CA LEU A 267 16.22 -6.16 9.76
C LEU A 267 17.44 -5.28 10.04
N ARG A 268 17.25 -3.97 10.19
CA ARG A 268 18.32 -3.06 10.60
C ARG A 268 18.85 -3.38 12.00
N LYS A 269 17.95 -3.58 12.98
CA LYS A 269 18.32 -3.89 14.38
C LYS A 269 19.06 -5.21 14.48
N ARG A 270 18.60 -6.26 13.79
CA ARG A 270 19.12 -7.63 13.94
C ARG A 270 20.32 -7.92 13.05
N TYR A 271 20.31 -7.40 11.83
CA TYR A 271 21.28 -7.75 10.81
C TYR A 271 22.08 -6.55 10.28
N GLY A 272 21.81 -5.34 10.77
CA GLY A 272 22.52 -4.13 10.36
C GLY A 272 22.19 -3.65 8.95
N ILE A 273 21.14 -4.15 8.31
CA ILE A 273 20.78 -3.81 6.92
C ILE A 273 20.13 -2.43 6.88
N PRO A 274 20.73 -1.43 6.21
CA PRO A 274 20.16 -0.09 6.11
C PRO A 274 18.87 -0.07 5.29
N ARG A 275 18.06 0.96 5.48
CA ARG A 275 16.85 1.24 4.72
C ARG A 275 17.04 2.47 3.84
N MET A 276 16.51 2.41 2.63
CA MET A 276 16.40 3.53 1.71
C MET A 276 14.96 3.62 1.19
N ASP A 277 14.32 4.73 1.47
CA ASP A 277 12.96 5.00 0.97
C ASP A 277 13.07 5.47 -0.50
N ILE A 278 12.26 4.85 -1.36
CA ILE A 278 12.18 5.17 -2.79
C ILE A 278 10.75 5.43 -3.24
N ASP A 279 10.62 5.93 -4.46
CA ASP A 279 9.35 6.07 -5.15
C ASP A 279 9.49 5.60 -6.59
N GLY A 280 8.65 4.67 -7.00
CA GLY A 280 8.61 4.13 -8.37
C GLY A 280 7.67 4.88 -9.31
N PHE A 281 6.97 5.92 -8.83
CA PHE A 281 6.01 6.69 -9.60
C PHE A 281 6.56 8.07 -9.99
N GLY A 282 6.21 8.53 -11.20
CA GLY A 282 6.63 9.84 -11.70
C GLY A 282 8.07 9.88 -12.21
N PHE A 283 8.33 10.78 -13.14
CA PHE A 283 9.68 10.90 -13.74
C PHE A 283 10.71 11.43 -12.74
N LYS A 284 10.36 12.49 -12.02
CA LYS A 284 11.28 13.11 -11.04
C LYS A 284 11.60 12.19 -9.87
N ALA A 285 10.56 11.62 -9.27
CA ALA A 285 10.73 10.79 -8.07
C ALA A 285 11.44 9.46 -8.38
N LEU A 286 11.10 8.81 -9.50
CA LEU A 286 11.79 7.61 -9.97
C LEU A 286 13.25 7.89 -10.31
N THR A 287 13.52 8.99 -11.04
CA THR A 287 14.89 9.44 -11.34
C THR A 287 15.72 9.63 -10.07
N SER A 288 15.15 10.32 -9.07
CA SER A 288 15.81 10.50 -7.76
C SER A 288 16.07 9.14 -7.09
N SER A 289 15.10 8.23 -7.13
CA SER A 289 15.21 6.90 -6.53
C SER A 289 16.34 6.06 -7.19
N LEU A 290 16.39 6.04 -8.51
CA LEU A 290 17.45 5.33 -9.24
C LEU A 290 18.85 5.91 -8.95
N ARG A 291 18.96 7.25 -8.89
CA ARG A 291 20.21 7.94 -8.54
C ARG A 291 20.68 7.62 -7.13
N LYS A 292 19.77 7.61 -6.15
CA LYS A 292 20.09 7.24 -4.77
C LYS A 292 20.63 5.83 -4.68
N ILE A 293 20.02 4.88 -5.38
CA ILE A 293 20.47 3.48 -5.41
C ILE A 293 21.83 3.38 -6.13
N GLY A 294 21.98 4.05 -7.27
CA GLY A 294 23.26 4.12 -8.00
C GLY A 294 24.38 4.64 -7.11
N LEU A 295 24.13 5.74 -6.40
CA LEU A 295 25.10 6.36 -5.48
C LEU A 295 25.46 5.44 -4.31
N PHE A 296 24.48 4.70 -3.76
CA PHE A 296 24.73 3.76 -2.67
C PHE A 296 25.71 2.66 -3.07
N PHE A 297 25.57 2.12 -4.27
CA PHE A 297 26.41 1.04 -4.79
C PHE A 297 27.62 1.50 -5.59
N GLY A 298 27.73 2.79 -5.94
CA GLY A 298 28.81 3.33 -6.80
C GLY A 298 28.67 2.91 -8.26
N ILE A 299 27.44 2.91 -8.76
CA ILE A 299 27.05 2.55 -10.13
C ILE A 299 26.15 3.63 -10.74
N GLU A 300 26.49 4.89 -10.47
CA GLU A 300 25.71 6.06 -10.91
C GLU A 300 25.57 6.12 -12.43
N ASP A 301 26.60 5.71 -13.15
CA ASP A 301 26.61 5.65 -14.60
C ASP A 301 25.52 4.75 -15.17
N ARG A 302 25.24 3.62 -14.53
CA ARG A 302 24.19 2.70 -14.95
C ARG A 302 22.80 3.29 -14.69
N ALA A 303 22.63 3.99 -13.57
CA ALA A 303 21.40 4.68 -13.25
C ALA A 303 21.11 5.80 -14.25
N GLU A 304 22.12 6.64 -14.56
CA GLU A 304 21.96 7.75 -15.51
C GLU A 304 21.66 7.24 -16.94
N ALA A 305 22.29 6.15 -17.38
CA ALA A 305 22.00 5.57 -18.69
C ALA A 305 20.54 5.15 -18.84
N ILE A 306 19.95 4.54 -17.80
CA ILE A 306 18.54 4.18 -17.78
C ILE A 306 17.65 5.42 -17.79
N ILE A 307 17.98 6.41 -16.94
CA ILE A 307 17.20 7.65 -16.81
C ILE A 307 17.17 8.41 -18.14
N GLU A 308 18.31 8.52 -18.80
CA GLU A 308 18.41 9.22 -20.09
C GLU A 308 17.61 8.50 -21.18
N GLU A 309 17.79 7.20 -21.33
CA GLU A 309 17.08 6.37 -22.30
C GLU A 309 15.57 6.46 -22.13
N GLU A 310 15.07 6.18 -20.90
CA GLU A 310 13.64 6.13 -20.61
C GLU A 310 12.99 7.52 -20.68
N THR A 311 13.67 8.56 -20.20
CA THR A 311 13.17 9.93 -20.29
C THR A 311 13.05 10.38 -21.74
N LYS A 312 14.05 10.13 -22.56
CA LYS A 312 14.02 10.46 -23.98
C LYS A 312 12.87 9.77 -24.70
N ARG A 313 12.60 8.53 -24.33
CA ARG A 313 11.55 7.71 -24.95
C ARG A 313 10.13 8.17 -24.55
N TRP A 314 9.89 8.43 -23.27
CA TRP A 314 8.55 8.54 -22.73
C TRP A 314 8.11 9.98 -22.38
N LYS A 315 9.04 10.89 -22.14
CA LYS A 315 8.72 12.28 -21.79
C LYS A 315 7.85 13.01 -22.81
N PRO A 316 8.07 12.86 -24.14
CA PRO A 316 7.22 13.55 -25.12
C PRO A 316 5.75 13.14 -25.06
N GLU A 317 5.47 11.86 -24.78
CA GLU A 317 4.09 11.37 -24.64
C GLU A 317 3.46 11.87 -23.33
N LEU A 318 4.21 11.89 -22.23
CA LEU A 318 3.74 12.48 -20.96
C LEU A 318 3.36 13.94 -21.17
N ASP A 319 4.22 14.74 -21.82
CA ASP A 319 3.98 16.15 -22.06
C ASP A 319 2.73 16.40 -22.93
N TRP A 320 2.45 15.49 -23.85
CA TRP A 320 1.24 15.55 -24.65
C TRP A 320 -0.04 15.41 -23.80
N TYR A 321 -0.05 14.48 -22.82
CA TYR A 321 -1.16 14.33 -21.89
C TYR A 321 -1.21 15.50 -20.91
N ALA A 322 -0.08 15.91 -20.34
CA ALA A 322 0.03 17.01 -19.39
C ALA A 322 -0.58 18.30 -19.91
N ALA A 323 -0.25 18.68 -21.17
CA ALA A 323 -0.79 19.87 -21.81
C ALA A 323 -2.34 19.87 -21.93
N ARG A 324 -2.96 18.69 -21.92
CA ARG A 324 -4.43 18.53 -22.02
C ARG A 324 -5.11 18.36 -20.67
N LEU A 325 -4.36 17.95 -19.66
CA LEU A 325 -4.86 17.74 -18.31
C LEU A 325 -4.68 18.96 -17.41
N GLN A 326 -3.89 19.95 -17.85
CA GLN A 326 -3.60 21.15 -17.09
C GLN A 326 -4.87 21.85 -16.60
N GLY A 327 -4.90 22.19 -15.30
CA GLY A 327 -6.02 22.86 -14.64
C GLY A 327 -7.26 21.98 -14.38
N LYS A 328 -7.19 20.67 -14.69
CA LYS A 328 -8.25 19.73 -14.33
C LYS A 328 -8.19 19.40 -12.85
N LYS A 329 -9.34 19.41 -12.17
CA LYS A 329 -9.47 19.18 -10.74
C LYS A 329 -9.53 17.71 -10.41
N ILE A 330 -8.67 17.27 -9.49
CA ILE A 330 -8.60 15.88 -9.04
C ILE A 330 -8.79 15.76 -7.54
N CYS A 331 -9.65 14.82 -7.11
CA CYS A 331 -9.66 14.32 -5.74
C CYS A 331 -8.75 13.09 -5.65
N LEU A 332 -7.70 13.18 -4.84
CA LEU A 332 -6.72 12.12 -4.68
C LEU A 332 -6.94 11.41 -3.35
N TRP A 333 -7.64 10.29 -3.39
CA TRP A 333 -8.13 9.54 -2.24
C TRP A 333 -7.61 8.10 -2.19
N PRO A 334 -6.32 7.86 -2.41
CA PRO A 334 -5.72 6.55 -2.26
C PRO A 334 -5.50 6.23 -0.79
N GLY A 335 -5.26 4.97 -0.49
CA GLY A 335 -4.78 4.60 0.83
C GLY A 335 -3.26 4.63 0.94
N GLY A 336 -2.76 4.73 2.17
CA GLY A 336 -1.34 4.60 2.49
C GLY A 336 -0.45 5.69 1.90
N SER A 337 0.77 5.31 1.55
CA SER A 337 1.80 6.23 1.07
C SER A 337 1.51 6.85 -0.30
N LYS A 338 0.67 6.25 -1.13
CA LYS A 338 0.29 6.82 -2.43
C LYS A 338 -0.30 8.22 -2.33
N LEU A 339 -0.90 8.57 -1.18
CA LEU A 339 -1.42 9.91 -0.95
C LEU A 339 -0.36 10.98 -1.18
N TRP A 340 0.73 10.91 -0.45
CA TRP A 340 1.77 11.93 -0.49
C TRP A 340 2.78 11.70 -1.62
N HIS A 341 2.95 10.46 -2.11
CA HIS A 341 3.75 10.20 -3.30
C HIS A 341 3.13 10.86 -4.54
N TRP A 342 1.84 10.71 -4.72
CA TRP A 342 1.17 11.18 -5.93
C TRP A 342 0.75 12.65 -5.89
N ALA A 343 0.48 13.21 -4.72
CA ALA A 343 -0.12 14.56 -4.62
C ALA A 343 0.67 15.63 -5.38
N HIS A 344 1.99 15.69 -5.18
CA HIS A 344 2.81 16.70 -5.85
C HIS A 344 3.21 16.31 -7.27
N ILE A 345 3.52 15.03 -7.54
CA ILE A 345 3.97 14.62 -8.88
C ILE A 345 2.85 14.72 -9.91
N ILE A 346 1.60 14.48 -9.51
CA ILE A 346 0.44 14.67 -10.39
C ILE A 346 0.32 16.15 -10.79
N HIS A 347 0.48 17.07 -9.83
CA HIS A 347 0.49 18.49 -10.12
C HIS A 347 1.71 18.89 -10.97
N GLU A 348 2.90 18.57 -10.51
CA GLU A 348 4.16 18.99 -11.16
C GLU A 348 4.37 18.42 -12.56
N GLU A 349 3.95 17.17 -12.79
CA GLU A 349 4.23 16.47 -14.05
C GLU A 349 3.05 16.44 -15.02
N MET A 350 1.82 16.67 -14.54
CA MET A 350 0.60 16.63 -15.37
C MET A 350 -0.22 17.91 -15.30
N GLY A 351 0.13 18.87 -14.43
CA GLY A 351 -0.59 20.14 -14.30
C GLY A 351 -2.01 20.02 -13.73
N LEU A 352 -2.32 18.92 -13.05
CA LEU A 352 -3.61 18.70 -12.41
C LEU A 352 -3.70 19.45 -11.08
N GLU A 353 -4.85 20.02 -10.77
CA GLU A 353 -5.15 20.67 -9.50
C GLU A 353 -5.65 19.64 -8.49
N VAL A 354 -4.87 19.35 -7.44
CA VAL A 354 -5.28 18.45 -6.37
C VAL A 354 -6.17 19.20 -5.38
N VAL A 355 -7.49 19.12 -5.56
CA VAL A 355 -8.47 19.87 -4.76
C VAL A 355 -8.88 19.16 -3.47
N SER A 356 -8.60 17.88 -3.34
CA SER A 356 -8.83 17.14 -2.09
C SER A 356 -7.92 15.94 -1.96
N VAL A 357 -7.47 15.71 -0.74
CA VAL A 357 -6.74 14.50 -0.34
C VAL A 357 -7.39 13.86 0.85
N TYR A 358 -7.45 12.53 0.87
CA TYR A 358 -7.71 11.79 2.09
C TYR A 358 -6.98 10.45 2.15
N THR A 359 -6.85 9.91 3.35
CA THR A 359 -6.32 8.57 3.58
C THR A 359 -7.26 7.75 4.44
N LYS A 360 -7.39 6.46 4.14
CA LYS A 360 -8.27 5.53 4.87
C LYS A 360 -7.60 4.88 6.07
N PHE A 361 -6.29 4.78 6.06
CA PHE A 361 -5.51 4.08 7.08
C PHE A 361 -4.10 4.67 7.20
N GLY A 362 -3.95 5.94 6.83
CA GLY A 362 -2.72 6.69 7.02
C GLY A 362 -2.45 6.97 8.50
N HIS A 363 -1.21 7.26 8.80
CA HIS A 363 -0.82 7.82 10.08
C HIS A 363 -0.77 9.33 9.98
N GLN A 364 -0.60 9.99 11.12
CA GLN A 364 -0.43 11.43 11.18
C GLN A 364 0.59 11.96 10.17
N GLY A 365 1.78 11.36 10.11
CA GLY A 365 2.82 11.77 9.17
C GLY A 365 2.47 11.59 7.69
N ASP A 366 1.55 10.67 7.34
CA ASP A 366 1.06 10.55 5.94
C ASP A 366 0.14 11.72 5.59
N MET A 367 -0.71 12.15 6.54
CA MET A 367 -1.57 13.31 6.37
C MET A 367 -0.77 14.61 6.27
N GLU A 368 0.21 14.79 7.16
CA GLU A 368 1.12 15.95 7.15
C GLU A 368 1.84 16.06 5.80
N LYS A 369 2.46 14.98 5.34
CA LYS A 369 3.11 14.93 4.04
C LYS A 369 2.15 15.15 2.87
N GLY A 370 0.95 14.57 2.95
CA GLY A 370 -0.09 14.75 1.93
C GLY A 370 -0.52 16.21 1.81
N ILE A 371 -0.84 16.84 2.94
CA ILE A 371 -1.28 18.24 2.99
C ILE A 371 -0.16 19.19 2.56
N SER A 372 1.08 18.96 3.02
CA SER A 372 2.23 19.80 2.63
C SER A 372 2.53 19.78 1.12
N ARG A 373 1.95 18.87 0.37
CA ARG A 373 2.15 18.69 -1.07
C ARG A 373 0.91 19.03 -1.90
N CYS A 374 -0.18 19.44 -1.25
CA CYS A 374 -1.36 19.94 -1.92
C CYS A 374 -1.26 21.44 -2.15
N GLU A 375 -2.06 21.92 -3.09
CA GLU A 375 -2.22 23.32 -3.33
C GLU A 375 -3.05 24.01 -2.25
N ALA A 376 -2.94 25.34 -2.22
CA ALA A 376 -3.80 26.17 -1.40
C ALA A 376 -5.27 25.93 -1.70
N GLY A 377 -6.09 25.85 -0.65
CA GLY A 377 -7.52 25.58 -0.80
C GLY A 377 -7.90 24.10 -0.93
N ALA A 378 -6.95 23.17 -0.93
CA ALA A 378 -7.26 21.75 -0.97
C ALA A 378 -7.90 21.27 0.33
N LEU A 379 -8.92 20.41 0.20
CA LEU A 379 -9.61 19.79 1.33
C LEU A 379 -8.86 18.52 1.76
N ALA A 380 -8.45 18.48 3.02
CA ALA A 380 -7.81 17.30 3.61
C ALA A 380 -8.74 16.62 4.62
N ILE A 381 -8.97 15.32 4.47
CA ILE A 381 -9.84 14.54 5.36
C ILE A 381 -9.14 13.24 5.75
N ASP A 382 -9.15 12.90 7.04
CA ASP A 382 -8.69 11.58 7.50
C ASP A 382 -9.87 10.62 7.67
N ASP A 383 -9.82 9.50 6.96
CA ASP A 383 -10.80 8.41 6.98
C ASP A 383 -12.26 8.90 6.88
N PRO A 384 -12.64 9.59 5.80
CA PRO A 384 -14.02 9.99 5.61
C PRO A 384 -14.92 8.76 5.44
N ASN A 385 -16.16 8.88 5.88
CA ASN A 385 -17.20 7.94 5.52
C ASN A 385 -17.78 8.24 4.13
N GLU A 386 -18.67 7.37 3.65
CA GLU A 386 -19.23 7.50 2.30
C GLU A 386 -20.03 8.80 2.11
N LEU A 387 -20.72 9.30 3.15
CA LEU A 387 -21.49 10.55 3.08
C LEU A 387 -20.57 11.76 2.99
N GLU A 388 -19.52 11.81 3.81
CA GLU A 388 -18.50 12.86 3.75
C GLU A 388 -17.83 12.89 2.37
N SER A 389 -17.50 11.71 1.83
CA SER A 389 -16.92 11.58 0.50
C SER A 389 -17.88 12.09 -0.58
N LEU A 390 -19.15 11.73 -0.50
CA LEU A 390 -20.19 12.18 -1.43
C LEU A 390 -20.37 13.69 -1.38
N GLU A 391 -20.43 14.27 -0.20
CA GLU A 391 -20.57 15.71 -0.02
C GLU A 391 -19.35 16.47 -0.57
N ALA A 392 -18.13 15.94 -0.33
CA ALA A 392 -16.92 16.50 -0.92
C ALA A 392 -16.97 16.50 -2.45
N MET A 393 -17.43 15.42 -3.07
CA MET A 393 -17.60 15.33 -4.52
C MET A 393 -18.55 16.39 -5.07
N TYR A 394 -19.68 16.60 -4.39
CA TYR A 394 -20.66 17.63 -4.81
C TYR A 394 -20.13 19.05 -4.69
N LYS A 395 -19.40 19.35 -3.63
CA LYS A 395 -18.88 20.68 -3.39
C LYS A 395 -17.69 21.03 -4.27
N LEU A 396 -16.75 20.11 -4.37
CA LEU A 396 -15.50 20.33 -5.10
C LEU A 396 -15.67 20.18 -6.60
N LYS A 397 -16.69 19.41 -7.04
CA LYS A 397 -16.95 19.13 -8.46
C LYS A 397 -15.68 18.76 -9.23
N PRO A 398 -14.95 17.72 -8.78
CA PRO A 398 -13.72 17.33 -9.44
C PRO A 398 -14.00 16.79 -10.86
N ASP A 399 -13.03 16.98 -11.76
CA ASP A 399 -13.04 16.34 -13.08
C ASP A 399 -12.74 14.84 -12.98
N LEU A 400 -12.05 14.41 -11.91
CA LEU A 400 -11.67 13.02 -11.68
C LEU A 400 -11.51 12.72 -10.18
N ILE A 401 -11.85 11.49 -9.80
CA ILE A 401 -11.53 10.94 -8.48
C ILE A 401 -10.63 9.72 -8.64
N VAL A 402 -9.49 9.73 -7.97
CA VAL A 402 -8.59 8.58 -7.87
C VAL A 402 -8.69 8.01 -6.47
N THR A 403 -9.30 6.85 -6.32
CA THR A 403 -9.62 6.28 -5.00
C THR A 403 -9.72 4.75 -5.02
N GLY A 404 -10.13 4.14 -3.92
CA GLY A 404 -10.48 2.72 -3.85
C GLY A 404 -11.86 2.42 -4.45
N LYS A 405 -12.28 1.15 -4.34
CA LYS A 405 -13.51 0.66 -4.99
C LYS A 405 -14.78 1.32 -4.45
N ARG A 406 -14.95 1.42 -3.12
CA ARG A 406 -16.21 1.89 -2.52
C ARG A 406 -16.57 3.33 -2.89
N PRO A 407 -15.71 4.35 -2.67
CA PRO A 407 -16.02 5.70 -3.13
C PRO A 407 -16.14 5.81 -4.66
N GLY A 408 -15.43 4.95 -5.40
CA GLY A 408 -15.57 4.87 -6.85
C GLY A 408 -16.96 4.45 -7.29
N GLU A 409 -17.64 3.54 -6.58
CA GLU A 409 -19.03 3.17 -6.88
C GLU A 409 -20.00 4.34 -6.61
N VAL A 410 -19.73 5.13 -5.58
CA VAL A 410 -20.50 6.36 -5.31
C VAL A 410 -20.26 7.40 -6.40
N ALA A 411 -18.99 7.62 -6.80
CA ALA A 411 -18.63 8.55 -7.85
C ALA A 411 -19.35 8.24 -9.17
N LYS A 412 -19.45 6.96 -9.54
CA LYS A 412 -20.19 6.53 -10.73
C LYS A 412 -21.68 6.92 -10.69
N LYS A 413 -22.33 6.77 -9.53
CA LYS A 413 -23.73 7.13 -9.34
C LYS A 413 -24.00 8.61 -9.55
N ILE A 414 -23.05 9.47 -9.20
CA ILE A 414 -23.14 10.92 -9.36
C ILE A 414 -22.44 11.45 -10.62
N ARG A 415 -22.06 10.54 -11.52
CA ARG A 415 -21.43 10.85 -12.81
C ARG A 415 -20.08 11.57 -12.72
N VAL A 416 -19.33 11.36 -11.65
CA VAL A 416 -17.96 11.84 -11.53
C VAL A 416 -17.00 10.77 -12.07
N PRO A 417 -16.09 11.13 -12.98
CA PRO A 417 -15.06 10.23 -13.48
C PRO A 417 -14.23 9.61 -12.33
N TYR A 418 -13.86 8.34 -12.48
CA TYR A 418 -13.22 7.58 -11.42
C TYR A 418 -12.11 6.68 -11.96
N LEU A 419 -10.97 6.65 -11.26
CA LEU A 419 -9.90 5.67 -11.41
C LEU A 419 -9.62 4.93 -10.09
N ASN A 420 -9.37 3.64 -10.19
CA ASN A 420 -9.04 2.83 -9.03
C ASN A 420 -7.53 2.92 -8.71
N ALA A 421 -7.18 3.48 -7.56
CA ALA A 421 -5.80 3.65 -7.10
C ALA A 421 -5.11 2.36 -6.65
N HIS A 422 -5.87 1.29 -6.36
CA HIS A 422 -5.34 0.07 -5.75
C HIS A 422 -5.49 -1.17 -6.61
N ALA A 423 -6.22 -1.07 -7.71
CA ALA A 423 -6.46 -2.18 -8.61
C ALA A 423 -6.69 -1.63 -10.01
N TYR A 424 -5.68 -0.98 -10.57
CA TYR A 424 -5.71 -0.58 -11.98
C TYR A 424 -5.66 -1.83 -12.88
N HIS A 425 -6.21 -1.70 -14.09
CA HIS A 425 -6.43 -2.83 -14.98
C HIS A 425 -5.66 -2.76 -16.29
N ASN A 426 -5.10 -1.59 -16.60
CA ASN A 426 -4.47 -1.33 -17.89
C ASN A 426 -2.94 -1.55 -17.89
N GLY A 427 -2.43 -2.23 -16.87
CA GLY A 427 -1.00 -2.51 -16.70
C GLY A 427 -0.38 -1.67 -15.57
N PRO A 428 0.94 -1.78 -15.37
CA PRO A 428 1.65 -1.08 -14.30
C PRO A 428 1.61 0.43 -14.47
N TYR A 429 1.63 1.14 -13.33
CA TYR A 429 1.77 2.60 -13.30
C TYR A 429 3.16 3.05 -12.85
N LYS A 430 3.98 2.13 -12.33
CA LYS A 430 5.38 2.40 -12.03
C LYS A 430 6.24 2.44 -13.29
N GLY A 431 7.40 3.06 -13.13
CA GLY A 431 8.32 3.28 -14.24
C GLY A 431 7.93 4.47 -15.11
N PHE A 432 8.81 4.84 -16.01
CA PHE A 432 8.58 5.95 -16.93
C PHE A 432 7.39 5.69 -17.87
N GLU A 433 7.34 4.50 -18.50
CA GLU A 433 6.20 4.08 -19.31
C GLU A 433 4.91 3.98 -18.49
N GLY A 434 4.99 3.39 -17.31
CA GLY A 434 3.82 3.21 -16.43
C GLY A 434 3.20 4.53 -16.01
N TRP A 435 4.01 5.56 -15.79
CA TRP A 435 3.53 6.89 -15.46
C TRP A 435 2.83 7.58 -16.64
N VAL A 436 3.34 7.38 -17.85
CA VAL A 436 2.64 7.81 -19.09
C VAL A 436 1.30 7.09 -19.23
N ARG A 437 1.27 5.79 -18.96
CA ARG A 437 0.02 5.00 -18.95
C ARG A 437 -0.99 5.54 -17.95
N PHE A 438 -0.53 5.93 -16.75
CA PHE A 438 -1.38 6.57 -15.75
C PHE A 438 -1.96 7.90 -16.25
N ALA A 439 -1.12 8.76 -16.88
CA ALA A 439 -1.57 10.00 -17.49
C ALA A 439 -2.61 9.75 -18.61
N LYS A 440 -2.40 8.72 -19.42
CA LYS A 440 -3.36 8.27 -20.44
C LYS A 440 -4.68 7.82 -19.84
N ASP A 441 -4.65 7.06 -18.77
CA ASP A 441 -5.87 6.57 -18.10
C ASP A 441 -6.63 7.73 -17.44
N ILE A 442 -5.92 8.70 -16.85
CA ILE A 442 -6.52 9.96 -16.37
C ILE A 442 -7.20 10.69 -17.53
N TYR A 443 -6.48 10.90 -18.63
CA TYR A 443 -7.02 11.57 -19.80
C TYR A 443 -8.29 10.88 -20.33
N ASN A 444 -8.24 9.58 -20.50
CA ASN A 444 -9.37 8.79 -20.95
C ASN A 444 -10.56 8.88 -19.97
N ALA A 445 -10.33 8.85 -18.67
CA ALA A 445 -11.39 8.98 -17.67
C ALA A 445 -12.04 10.37 -17.69
N VAL A 446 -11.24 11.44 -17.72
CA VAL A 446 -11.71 12.83 -17.72
C VAL A 446 -12.53 13.14 -18.99
N TYR A 447 -12.08 12.69 -20.13
CA TYR A 447 -12.71 13.01 -21.43
C TYR A 447 -13.70 11.96 -21.93
N SER A 448 -13.89 10.86 -21.21
CA SER A 448 -14.84 9.81 -21.58
C SER A 448 -16.30 10.33 -21.56
N PRO A 449 -17.07 10.12 -22.63
CA PRO A 449 -18.48 10.48 -22.64
C PRO A 449 -19.35 9.58 -21.75
N ILE A 450 -18.83 8.44 -21.28
CA ILE A 450 -19.63 7.43 -20.57
C ILE A 450 -20.26 7.98 -19.29
N HIS A 451 -19.57 8.90 -18.61
CA HIS A 451 -20.09 9.52 -17.39
C HIS A 451 -21.30 10.43 -17.65
N LYS A 452 -21.46 10.91 -18.88
CA LYS A 452 -22.63 11.70 -19.31
C LYS A 452 -23.82 10.82 -19.67
N LEU A 453 -23.58 9.55 -19.94
CA LEU A 453 -24.58 8.57 -20.35
C LEU A 453 -25.20 7.81 -19.17
N SER A 454 -24.70 7.99 -17.95
CA SER A 454 -25.28 7.37 -16.76
C SER A 454 -26.74 7.79 -16.57
N LEU A 455 -27.63 6.83 -16.35
CA LEU A 455 -29.08 7.03 -16.30
C LEU A 455 -29.60 7.50 -14.94
N THR A 456 -28.78 7.60 -13.92
CA THR A 456 -29.20 7.97 -12.57
C THR A 456 -29.06 9.48 -12.37
N ASP A 457 -30.17 10.21 -12.36
CA ASP A 457 -30.24 11.56 -11.81
C ASP A 457 -30.50 11.46 -10.31
N ILE A 458 -29.49 11.70 -9.54
CA ILE A 458 -29.65 11.95 -8.10
C ILE A 458 -29.77 13.46 -7.97
N SER A 459 -30.96 13.95 -7.58
CA SER A 459 -31.15 15.38 -7.40
C SER A 459 -30.23 15.88 -6.27
N LYS A 460 -29.73 17.10 -6.45
CA LYS A 460 -28.90 17.74 -5.41
C LYS A 460 -29.63 17.83 -4.08
N ASP A 461 -30.94 17.98 -4.13
CA ASP A 461 -31.82 18.15 -2.97
C ASP A 461 -31.98 16.87 -2.15
N GLU A 462 -31.70 15.71 -2.73
CA GLU A 462 -31.75 14.42 -2.02
C GLU A 462 -30.50 14.12 -1.19
N ILE A 463 -29.41 14.85 -1.42
CA ILE A 463 -28.12 14.56 -0.79
C ILE A 463 -27.65 15.70 0.10
N THR A 464 -28.01 16.93 -0.22
CA THR A 464 -27.60 18.06 0.59
C THR A 464 -28.43 18.16 1.84
N THR A 465 -27.81 17.91 2.95
CA THR A 465 -28.29 18.40 4.22
C THR A 465 -27.87 19.86 4.35
N ASP A 466 -28.71 20.68 4.94
CA ASP A 466 -28.37 22.10 5.27
C ASP A 466 -27.14 22.23 6.16
N LYS A 467 -26.62 21.11 6.62
CA LYS A 467 -25.45 21.02 7.46
C LYS A 467 -24.40 20.15 6.78
N SER A 468 -23.53 20.79 6.06
CA SER A 468 -22.37 20.19 5.46
C SER A 468 -21.48 19.54 6.51
N PHE A 469 -21.13 18.27 6.29
CA PHE A 469 -20.14 17.57 7.07
C PHE A 469 -18.71 17.90 6.65
N VAL A 470 -18.56 18.33 5.39
CA VAL A 470 -17.27 18.53 4.80
C VAL A 470 -17.08 20.00 4.64
N THR A 471 -16.23 20.59 5.30
CA THR A 471 -15.84 21.84 4.94
C THR A 471 -16.43 23.04 5.20
N ARG A 472 -16.30 23.19 6.28
CA ARG A 472 -16.41 24.54 6.68
C ARG A 472 -15.26 25.37 6.20
N GLN A 473 -14.16 24.74 5.87
CA GLN A 473 -13.01 25.44 5.36
C GLN A 473 -12.22 24.61 4.37
N MET A 474 -12.16 25.09 3.15
CA MET A 474 -11.06 24.77 2.26
C MET A 474 -9.83 25.55 2.75
N LEU A 475 -8.66 24.94 2.66
CA LEU A 475 -7.42 25.64 2.98
C LEU A 475 -7.30 26.85 2.05
N SER A 476 -7.19 28.05 2.64
CA SER A 476 -6.96 29.29 1.89
C SER A 476 -5.46 29.53 1.75
N ASP A 477 -5.09 30.43 0.84
CA ASP A 477 -3.70 30.81 0.64
C ASP A 477 -3.04 31.32 1.93
N ASP A 478 -3.81 32.03 2.77
CA ASP A 478 -3.33 32.52 4.05
C ASP A 478 -3.10 31.43 5.10
N GLN A 479 -3.64 30.25 4.88
CA GLN A 479 -3.53 29.09 5.78
C GLN A 479 -2.43 28.12 5.36
N LEU A 480 -1.89 28.33 4.18
CA LEU A 480 -0.76 27.57 3.67
C LEU A 480 0.51 28.36 3.94
N ASP A 481 1.27 27.92 4.93
CA ASP A 481 2.60 28.48 5.14
C ASP A 481 3.43 28.32 3.86
N GLU A 482 3.81 29.43 3.24
CA GLU A 482 4.64 29.44 2.03
C GLU A 482 5.95 28.65 2.22
N SER A 483 6.45 28.55 3.46
CA SER A 483 7.61 27.74 3.80
C SER A 483 7.37 26.23 3.60
N ILE A 484 6.11 25.80 3.62
CA ILE A 484 5.72 24.39 3.42
C ILE A 484 5.46 24.12 1.94
N ILE A 485 4.97 25.10 1.21
CA ILE A 485 4.65 24.99 -0.23
C ILE A 485 5.89 25.22 -1.08
N ASN A 486 6.64 26.25 -0.73
CA ASN A 486 7.91 26.56 -1.36
C ASN A 486 9.00 25.72 -0.68
N SER A 487 9.04 24.64 -1.13
CA SER A 487 9.84 23.77 -1.27
C SER A 487 11.25 23.47 -1.10
N GLU A 488 11.92 23.94 -0.19
CA GLU A 488 13.11 23.28 0.33
C GLU A 488 12.77 21.89 0.87
N LYS A 489 11.58 21.68 1.42
CA LYS A 489 11.08 20.35 1.84
C LYS A 489 10.53 19.50 0.69
N LEU A 490 10.05 20.07 -0.39
CA LEU A 490 9.79 19.36 -1.64
C LEU A 490 11.10 18.87 -2.28
N HIS A 491 12.18 19.59 -2.05
CA HIS A 491 13.54 19.20 -2.43
C HIS A 491 14.23 18.23 -1.46
N GLU A 492 13.60 17.82 -0.36
CA GLU A 492 14.13 16.76 0.50
C GLU A 492 14.42 15.45 -0.26
N TYR A 493 13.78 15.24 -1.41
CA TYR A 493 14.22 14.18 -2.33
C TYR A 493 15.61 14.44 -2.95
N THR A 494 16.07 15.66 -3.05
CA THR A 494 17.39 15.99 -3.59
C THR A 494 18.46 16.19 -2.53
N GLY A 495 18.08 16.64 -1.31
CA GLY A 495 19.02 16.86 -0.19
C GLY A 495 19.55 15.60 0.48
N GLU A 496 18.91 14.45 0.26
CA GLU A 496 19.31 13.18 0.87
C GLU A 496 20.51 12.48 0.22
N PHE A 497 21.09 13.00 -0.88
CA PHE A 497 22.28 12.36 -1.45
C PHE A 497 23.47 12.35 -0.48
N ASP A 498 23.59 13.34 0.38
CA ASP A 498 24.63 13.35 1.42
C ASP A 498 24.34 12.35 2.55
N SER A 499 23.09 12.09 2.85
CA SER A 499 22.68 11.04 3.81
C SER A 499 22.93 9.65 3.24
N VAL A 500 22.71 9.44 1.94
CA VAL A 500 23.02 8.18 1.25
C VAL A 500 24.54 7.91 1.24
N LYS A 501 25.38 8.94 1.03
CA LYS A 501 26.83 8.82 1.16
C LYS A 501 27.28 8.46 2.58
N LYS A 502 26.57 8.98 3.60
CA LYS A 502 26.81 8.64 5.01
C LYS A 502 26.40 7.21 5.34
N LEU A 503 25.29 6.73 4.77
CA LEU A 503 24.85 5.32 4.91
C LEU A 503 25.91 4.35 4.38
N ARG A 504 26.59 4.70 3.29
CA ARG A 504 27.66 3.88 2.70
C ARG A 504 28.92 3.81 3.55
N ARG A 505 29.20 4.83 4.37
CA ARG A 505 30.53 5.02 4.97
C ARG A 505 30.67 4.71 6.45
N LYS A 506 29.62 4.72 7.26
CA LYS A 506 29.88 4.87 8.71
C LYS A 506 29.28 3.87 9.69
N GLU A 507 28.21 3.19 9.42
CA GLU A 507 27.47 2.61 10.55
C GLU A 507 27.10 1.14 10.44
N TYR A 508 27.40 0.50 9.34
CA TYR A 508 27.07 -0.90 9.17
C TYR A 508 28.32 -1.69 8.88
N PRO A 509 28.65 -2.70 9.69
CA PRO A 509 29.69 -3.62 9.33
C PRO A 509 29.31 -4.21 7.97
N GLN A 510 30.16 -3.95 6.96
CA GLN A 510 30.03 -4.69 5.73
C GLN A 510 30.13 -6.16 6.11
N TYR A 511 29.03 -6.87 6.06
CA TYR A 511 29.09 -8.31 6.12
C TYR A 511 30.03 -8.73 4.99
N PRO A 512 31.11 -9.44 5.28
CA PRO A 512 32.06 -9.81 4.26
C PRO A 512 31.35 -10.68 3.23
N MET A 513 31.04 -10.10 2.09
CA MET A 513 30.50 -10.81 0.92
C MET A 513 31.50 -11.82 0.35
N LYS A 514 32.67 -11.91 0.94
CA LYS A 514 33.68 -12.93 0.66
C LYS A 514 33.70 -14.01 1.73
N GLY A 515 32.58 -14.63 1.96
CA GLY A 515 32.56 -15.98 2.50
C GLY A 515 32.81 -16.92 1.34
N LYS A 516 34.02 -17.39 1.17
CA LYS A 516 34.29 -18.63 0.46
C LYS A 516 33.26 -19.63 0.97
N LEU A 517 32.38 -20.12 0.09
CA LEU A 517 31.69 -21.37 0.29
C LEU A 517 32.79 -22.40 0.59
N ALA A 518 33.05 -22.64 1.87
CA ALA A 518 33.76 -23.84 2.27
C ALA A 518 32.85 -24.99 1.87
N ALA A 519 33.32 -25.75 0.91
CA ALA A 519 32.72 -27.03 0.57
C ALA A 519 32.65 -27.88 1.85
N VAL A 520 31.43 -28.26 2.24
CA VAL A 520 31.11 -29.50 2.89
C VAL A 520 29.80 -29.99 2.28
#